data_cd45a4ddaa50cb18951070d0a3e353d8
#
_entry.id   cd45a4ddaa50cb18951070d0a3e353d8
#
_cell.length_a   1.000
_cell.length_b   1.000
_cell.length_c   1.000
_cell.angle_alpha   90.00
_cell.angle_beta   90.00
_cell.angle_gamma   90.00
#
_symmetry.space_group_name_H-M   'P 1'
#
loop_
_entity.id
_entity.type
_entity.pdbx_description
1 polymer ?
#
loop_
_entity_poly.entity_id
_entity_poly.type
_entity_poly.pdbx_seq_one_letter_code
_entity_poly.pdbx_strand_id
1 'polypeptide(L)'
;MNHHSEHSTVDTVVHQIDLQVIDQHSGGTAAVRVGLEYAVTDPWAVSLVFSTAAGPLRWDFARELLADGLYDHVGAGDVHLWPCLDSACRAVVMIELEGADGSLVELQAPSRQVAAFVAASDAVVPQGAEGRHVDLDALVDELLSEA
;
A
#
# COMPACT_ATOMS: atom_id res chain seq x y z
N MET A 1 26.94 21.26 -1.75
CA MET A 1 26.51 20.19 -1.86
C MET A 1 25.83 19.67 -0.72
N ASN A 2 24.84 19.03 -0.79
CA ASN A 2 24.12 18.63 0.22
C ASN A 2 24.04 17.24 0.40
N HIS A 3 24.78 16.65 1.18
CA HIS A 3 24.80 15.28 1.32
C HIS A 3 23.82 14.76 2.28
N HIS A 4 23.25 15.61 3.08
CA HIS A 4 22.35 15.09 4.06
C HIS A 4 21.08 14.60 3.45
N SER A 5 20.75 15.01 2.27
CA SER A 5 19.57 14.49 1.62
C SER A 5 19.71 13.02 1.37
N GLU A 6 20.91 12.51 1.30
CA GLU A 6 21.08 11.10 1.07
C GLU A 6 20.71 10.28 2.26
N HIS A 7 20.77 10.84 3.45
CA HIS A 7 20.47 10.07 4.61
C HIS A 7 18.98 9.98 4.84
N SER A 8 18.24 10.98 4.40
CA SER A 8 16.84 11.03 4.71
C SER A 8 16.00 10.27 3.76
N THR A 9 16.54 9.75 2.68
CA THR A 9 15.71 9.24 1.63
C THR A 9 15.25 7.83 1.84
N VAL A 10 15.75 7.13 2.86
CA VAL A 10 15.45 5.74 2.98
C VAL A 10 14.34 5.42 3.94
N ASP A 11 13.68 6.42 4.50
CA ASP A 11 12.65 6.16 5.49
C ASP A 11 11.28 5.88 4.90
N THR A 12 11.03 6.35 3.70
CA THR A 12 9.70 6.25 3.11
C THR A 12 9.80 6.04 1.61
N VAL A 13 8.93 5.18 1.08
CA VAL A 13 8.77 4.99 -0.35
C VAL A 13 7.38 5.48 -0.71
N VAL A 14 7.28 6.38 -1.68
CA VAL A 14 6.00 6.91 -2.13
C VAL A 14 5.94 6.83 -3.65
N HIS A 15 4.95 6.13 -4.17
CA HIS A 15 4.70 6.06 -5.60
C HIS A 15 3.29 6.56 -5.88
N GLN A 16 3.14 7.38 -6.91
CA GLN A 16 1.82 7.75 -7.38
C GLN A 16 1.40 6.71 -8.41
N ILE A 17 0.21 6.16 -8.26
CA ILE A 17 -0.29 5.15 -9.17
C ILE A 17 -1.62 5.60 -9.76
N ASP A 18 -1.91 5.10 -10.96
CA ASP A 18 -3.12 5.47 -11.67
C ASP A 18 -4.16 4.39 -11.45
N LEU A 19 -5.13 4.66 -10.60
CA LEU A 19 -6.22 3.72 -10.32
C LEU A 19 -7.44 4.04 -11.16
N GLN A 20 -8.21 2.98 -11.46
CA GLN A 20 -9.56 3.16 -11.96
C GLN A 20 -10.50 2.73 -10.84
N VAL A 21 -11.39 3.63 -10.44
CA VAL A 21 -12.43 3.30 -9.47
C VAL A 21 -13.61 2.77 -10.27
N ILE A 22 -14.11 1.60 -9.90
CA ILE A 22 -15.21 0.97 -10.62
C ILE A 22 -16.50 1.23 -9.87
N ASP A 23 -17.48 1.83 -10.57
CA ASP A 23 -18.77 2.09 -9.98
C ASP A 23 -19.60 0.81 -10.11
N GLN A 24 -19.93 0.22 -8.98
CA GLN A 24 -20.67 -1.04 -8.93
C GLN A 24 -22.07 -0.92 -9.52
N HIS A 25 -22.66 0.29 -9.49
CA HIS A 25 -24.01 0.46 -9.98
C HIS A 25 -24.07 0.63 -11.50
N SER A 26 -23.18 1.40 -12.06
CA SER A 26 -23.24 1.69 -13.50
C SER A 26 -22.26 0.86 -14.32
N GLY A 27 -21.27 0.25 -13.66
CA GLY A 27 -20.19 -0.42 -14.36
C GLY A 27 -19.18 0.55 -14.97
N GLY A 28 -19.37 1.86 -14.78
CA GLY A 28 -18.45 2.85 -15.28
C GLY A 28 -17.19 2.92 -14.43
N THR A 29 -16.15 3.56 -14.99
CA THR A 29 -14.89 3.73 -14.27
C THR A 29 -14.51 5.20 -14.25
N ALA A 30 -13.77 5.58 -13.21
CA ALA A 30 -13.23 6.93 -13.09
C ALA A 30 -11.74 6.80 -12.74
N ALA A 31 -10.91 7.58 -13.42
CA ALA A 31 -9.47 7.58 -13.17
C ALA A 31 -9.16 8.43 -11.94
N VAL A 32 -8.36 7.90 -11.04
CA VAL A 32 -7.96 8.60 -9.82
C VAL A 32 -6.47 8.36 -9.60
N ARG A 33 -5.74 9.41 -9.24
CA ARG A 33 -4.35 9.24 -8.90
C ARG A 33 -4.22 9.11 -7.40
N VAL A 34 -3.52 8.06 -6.94
CA VAL A 34 -3.47 7.70 -5.54
C VAL A 34 -2.02 7.44 -5.16
N GLY A 35 -1.64 7.77 -3.92
CA GLY A 35 -0.32 7.44 -3.42
C GLY A 35 -0.30 6.04 -2.83
N LEU A 36 0.74 5.27 -3.14
CA LEU A 36 1.10 4.08 -2.40
C LEU A 36 2.29 4.44 -1.54
N GLU A 37 2.20 4.23 -0.24
CA GLU A 37 3.24 4.64 0.70
C GLU A 37 3.69 3.49 1.58
N TYR A 38 4.99 3.47 1.86
CA TYR A 38 5.60 2.49 2.74
C TYR A 38 6.62 3.21 3.61
N ALA A 39 6.59 2.98 4.91
CA ALA A 39 7.53 3.61 5.85
C ALA A 39 8.30 2.55 6.61
N VAL A 40 9.61 2.75 6.76
CA VAL A 40 10.46 1.82 7.49
C VAL A 40 10.02 1.70 8.96
N THR A 41 9.42 2.77 9.50
CA THR A 41 8.95 2.77 10.87
C THR A 41 7.74 1.87 11.09
N ASP A 42 7.06 1.47 10.00
CA ASP A 42 5.97 0.52 10.07
C ASP A 42 6.17 -0.47 8.93
N PRO A 43 7.14 -1.37 9.04
CA PRO A 43 7.62 -2.17 7.91
C PRO A 43 6.66 -3.26 7.45
N TRP A 44 5.60 -3.52 8.23
CA TRP A 44 4.63 -4.56 7.88
C TRP A 44 3.50 -4.05 7.02
N ALA A 45 3.29 -2.72 6.96
CA ALA A 45 2.11 -2.14 6.35
C ALA A 45 2.44 -1.26 5.15
N VAL A 46 1.47 -1.12 4.26
CA VAL A 46 1.47 -0.14 3.19
C VAL A 46 0.19 0.68 3.31
N SER A 47 0.16 1.84 2.68
CA SER A 47 -1.02 2.70 2.71
C SER A 47 -1.40 3.13 1.31
N LEU A 48 -2.70 3.07 1.02
CA LEU A 48 -3.28 3.78 -0.11
C LEU A 48 -3.71 5.15 0.41
N VAL A 49 -3.26 6.21 -0.24
CA VAL A 49 -3.56 7.56 0.20
C VAL A 49 -4.33 8.28 -0.89
N PHE A 50 -5.59 8.56 -0.60
CA PHE A 50 -6.50 9.23 -1.53
C PHE A 50 -6.55 10.69 -1.15
N SER A 51 -6.51 11.59 -2.13
CA SER A 51 -6.67 13.03 -1.89
C SER A 51 -8.13 13.38 -2.06
N THR A 52 -8.75 13.85 -1.00
CA THR A 52 -10.15 14.25 -1.04
C THR A 52 -10.28 15.73 -0.69
N ALA A 53 -11.44 16.30 -0.95
CA ALA A 53 -11.71 17.69 -0.62
C ALA A 53 -11.59 17.95 0.89
N ALA A 54 -11.84 16.93 1.71
CA ALA A 54 -11.73 17.05 3.15
C ALA A 54 -10.32 16.74 3.65
N GLY A 55 -9.38 16.44 2.77
CA GLY A 55 -8.01 16.09 3.13
C GLY A 55 -7.67 14.68 2.69
N PRO A 56 -6.47 14.20 3.05
CA PRO A 56 -6.05 12.86 2.67
C PRO A 56 -6.80 11.79 3.47
N LEU A 57 -7.16 10.73 2.77
CA LEU A 57 -7.79 9.56 3.38
C LEU A 57 -6.83 8.39 3.18
N ARG A 58 -6.43 7.74 4.27
CA ARG A 58 -5.46 6.66 4.21
C ARG A 58 -6.16 5.32 4.47
N TRP A 59 -5.76 4.32 3.71
CA TRP A 59 -6.24 2.94 3.92
C TRP A 59 -5.01 2.06 4.07
N ASP A 60 -4.80 1.54 5.27
CA ASP A 60 -3.60 0.77 5.60
C ASP A 60 -3.89 -0.71 5.54
N PHE A 61 -2.96 -1.49 5.00
CA PHE A 61 -3.07 -2.95 5.00
C PHE A 61 -1.68 -3.57 4.87
N ALA A 62 -1.61 -4.89 5.01
CA ALA A 62 -0.31 -5.57 5.08
C ALA A 62 0.44 -5.49 3.75
N ARG A 63 1.74 -5.21 3.82
CA ARG A 63 2.60 -5.21 2.63
C ARG A 63 2.60 -6.57 1.95
N GLU A 64 2.60 -7.64 2.74
CA GLU A 64 2.58 -8.99 2.20
C GLU A 64 1.33 -9.23 1.35
N LEU A 65 0.21 -8.66 1.75
CA LEU A 65 -1.03 -8.79 1.02
C LEU A 65 -0.92 -8.15 -0.37
N LEU A 66 -0.29 -6.98 -0.43
CA LEU A 66 -0.11 -6.30 -1.71
C LEU A 66 0.81 -7.10 -2.63
N ALA A 67 1.90 -7.63 -2.09
CA ALA A 67 2.84 -8.42 -2.87
C ALA A 67 2.19 -9.71 -3.38
N ASP A 68 1.45 -10.41 -2.54
CA ASP A 68 0.81 -11.66 -2.91
C ASP A 68 -0.35 -11.44 -3.89
N GLY A 69 -1.03 -10.31 -3.78
CA GLY A 69 -2.15 -9.98 -4.67
C GLY A 69 -1.74 -9.77 -6.13
N LEU A 70 -0.45 -9.61 -6.40
CA LEU A 70 0.05 -9.58 -7.77
C LEU A 70 -0.11 -10.93 -8.48
N TYR A 71 -0.19 -12.00 -7.71
CA TYR A 71 -0.17 -13.36 -8.27
C TYR A 71 -1.36 -14.22 -7.87
N ASP A 72 -1.96 -13.94 -6.72
CA ASP A 72 -3.01 -14.78 -6.18
C ASP A 72 -4.18 -13.97 -5.64
N HIS A 73 -5.32 -14.62 -5.46
CA HIS A 73 -6.43 -14.00 -4.77
C HIS A 73 -6.17 -14.09 -3.27
N VAL A 74 -5.99 -12.97 -2.63
CA VAL A 74 -5.68 -12.88 -1.21
C VAL A 74 -6.60 -11.88 -0.53
N GLY A 75 -6.74 -11.99 0.78
CA GLY A 75 -7.55 -11.05 1.53
C GLY A 75 -7.30 -11.17 3.02
N ALA A 76 -7.49 -10.06 3.70
CA ALA A 76 -7.44 -10.02 5.15
C ALA A 76 -8.30 -8.84 5.60
N GLY A 77 -9.26 -9.12 6.48
CA GLY A 77 -10.16 -8.08 6.98
C GLY A 77 -10.99 -7.45 5.87
N ASP A 78 -10.84 -6.15 5.74
CA ASP A 78 -11.63 -5.36 4.80
C ASP A 78 -10.94 -5.14 3.46
N VAL A 79 -9.86 -5.83 3.18
CA VAL A 79 -9.10 -5.67 1.94
C VAL A 79 -8.95 -7.01 1.24
N HIS A 80 -9.31 -7.06 -0.04
CA HIS A 80 -9.09 -8.23 -0.89
C HIS A 80 -8.41 -7.79 -2.17
N LEU A 81 -7.46 -8.58 -2.65
CA LEU A 81 -6.73 -8.28 -3.87
C LEU A 81 -6.65 -9.53 -4.74
N TRP A 82 -6.66 -9.34 -6.05
CA TRP A 82 -6.45 -10.46 -6.98
C TRP A 82 -5.95 -9.94 -8.33
N PRO A 83 -5.18 -10.76 -9.04
CA PRO A 83 -4.74 -10.37 -10.38
C PRO A 83 -5.88 -10.54 -11.38
N CYS A 84 -5.90 -9.69 -12.38
CA CYS A 84 -6.93 -9.71 -13.39
C CYS A 84 -6.39 -9.10 -14.68
N LEU A 85 -7.18 -9.15 -15.74
CA LEU A 85 -6.91 -8.42 -16.97
C LEU A 85 -7.99 -7.37 -17.15
N ASP A 86 -7.61 -6.20 -17.63
CA ASP A 86 -8.60 -5.17 -17.92
C ASP A 86 -9.22 -5.40 -19.31
N SER A 87 -10.10 -4.51 -19.74
CA SER A 87 -10.80 -4.67 -21.01
C SER A 87 -9.85 -4.63 -22.21
N ALA A 88 -8.65 -4.10 -22.04
CA ALA A 88 -7.62 -4.09 -23.08
C ALA A 88 -6.63 -5.25 -22.91
N CYS A 89 -6.95 -6.22 -22.08
CA CYS A 89 -6.11 -7.39 -21.79
C CYS A 89 -4.77 -7.03 -21.14
N ARG A 90 -4.72 -5.92 -20.40
CA ARG A 90 -3.52 -5.57 -19.67
C ARG A 90 -3.62 -6.07 -18.24
N ALA A 91 -2.48 -6.46 -17.67
CA ALA A 91 -2.46 -7.00 -16.32
C ALA A 91 -2.74 -5.91 -15.29
N VAL A 92 -3.67 -6.17 -14.40
CA VAL A 92 -4.04 -5.27 -13.32
C VAL A 92 -4.16 -6.04 -12.02
N VAL A 93 -4.09 -5.34 -10.91
CA VAL A 93 -4.43 -5.86 -9.60
C VAL A 93 -5.77 -5.22 -9.22
N MET A 94 -6.73 -6.07 -8.89
CA MET A 94 -8.01 -5.59 -8.38
C MET A 94 -7.88 -5.47 -6.88
N ILE A 95 -8.37 -4.36 -6.34
CA ILE A 95 -8.34 -4.10 -4.91
C ILE A 95 -9.76 -3.77 -4.46
N GLU A 96 -10.29 -4.60 -3.57
CA GLU A 96 -11.62 -4.39 -3.04
C GLU A 96 -11.50 -3.94 -1.59
N LEU A 97 -12.10 -2.81 -1.26
CA LEU A 97 -12.11 -2.27 0.08
C LEU A 97 -13.54 -2.27 0.60
N GLU A 98 -13.71 -2.76 1.83
CA GLU A 98 -15.01 -2.80 2.46
C GLU A 98 -15.07 -1.77 3.58
N GLY A 99 -16.03 -0.86 3.53
CA GLY A 99 -16.24 0.13 4.56
C GLY A 99 -16.94 -0.45 5.77
N ALA A 100 -16.95 0.32 6.86
CA ALA A 100 -17.56 -0.10 8.11
C ALA A 100 -19.05 -0.35 7.97
N ASP A 101 -19.71 0.29 7.01
CA ASP A 101 -21.14 0.12 6.76
C ASP A 101 -21.44 -1.00 5.76
N GLY A 102 -20.42 -1.76 5.38
CA GLY A 102 -20.60 -2.84 4.41
C GLY A 102 -20.50 -2.40 2.95
N SER A 103 -20.29 -1.12 2.69
CA SER A 103 -20.14 -0.64 1.32
C SER A 103 -18.82 -1.14 0.75
N LEU A 104 -18.80 -1.41 -0.57
CA LEU A 104 -17.62 -1.93 -1.24
C LEU A 104 -17.16 -0.95 -2.30
N VAL A 105 -15.85 -0.77 -2.37
CA VAL A 105 -15.22 0.00 -3.43
C VAL A 105 -14.25 -0.93 -4.15
N GLU A 106 -14.33 -0.96 -5.47
CA GLU A 106 -13.44 -1.79 -6.27
C GLU A 106 -12.51 -0.89 -7.07
N LEU A 107 -11.23 -1.14 -6.95
CA LEU A 107 -10.19 -0.36 -7.59
C LEU A 107 -9.39 -1.26 -8.52
N GLN A 108 -8.90 -0.68 -9.63
CA GLN A 108 -8.11 -1.43 -10.58
C GLN A 108 -6.78 -0.70 -10.75
N ALA A 109 -5.68 -1.36 -10.44
CA ALA A 109 -4.34 -0.76 -10.48
C ALA A 109 -3.49 -1.48 -11.52
N PRO A 110 -2.70 -0.76 -12.33
CA PRO A 110 -1.77 -1.44 -13.24
C PRO A 110 -0.80 -2.31 -12.45
N SER A 111 -0.72 -3.60 -12.82
CA SER A 111 0.17 -4.53 -12.11
C SER A 111 1.61 -4.07 -12.12
N ARG A 112 2.04 -3.44 -13.21
CA ARG A 112 3.40 -2.95 -13.33
C ARG A 112 3.70 -1.87 -12.30
N GLN A 113 2.76 -0.97 -12.05
CA GLN A 113 2.96 0.09 -11.06
C GLN A 113 2.98 -0.47 -9.64
N VAL A 114 2.12 -1.44 -9.35
CA VAL A 114 2.10 -2.10 -8.05
C VAL A 114 3.41 -2.87 -7.83
N ALA A 115 3.84 -3.61 -8.85
CA ALA A 115 5.09 -4.39 -8.75
C ALA A 115 6.30 -3.48 -8.54
N ALA A 116 6.34 -2.33 -9.20
CA ALA A 116 7.44 -1.39 -9.02
C ALA A 116 7.48 -0.84 -7.59
N PHE A 117 6.32 -0.56 -7.01
CA PHE A 117 6.25 -0.11 -5.63
C PHE A 117 6.70 -1.20 -4.66
N VAL A 118 6.23 -2.43 -4.85
CA VAL A 118 6.62 -3.54 -3.99
C VAL A 118 8.13 -3.74 -4.07
N ALA A 119 8.71 -3.70 -5.27
CA ALA A 119 10.15 -3.84 -5.45
C ALA A 119 10.91 -2.73 -4.73
N ALA A 120 10.42 -1.49 -4.81
CA ALA A 120 11.06 -0.37 -4.13
C ALA A 120 11.00 -0.53 -2.61
N SER A 121 9.89 -1.03 -2.08
CA SER A 121 9.77 -1.28 -0.65
C SER A 121 10.70 -2.42 -0.22
N ASP A 122 10.86 -3.45 -1.04
CA ASP A 122 11.75 -4.56 -0.75
C ASP A 122 13.20 -4.13 -0.76
N ALA A 123 13.56 -3.15 -1.56
CA ALA A 123 14.93 -2.63 -1.59
C ALA A 123 15.27 -1.92 -0.29
N VAL A 124 14.30 -1.35 0.40
CA VAL A 124 14.51 -0.67 1.67
C VAL A 124 14.44 -1.67 2.82
N VAL A 125 13.42 -2.53 2.83
CA VAL A 125 13.25 -3.56 3.85
C VAL A 125 12.87 -4.83 3.13
N PRO A 126 13.80 -5.77 2.94
CA PRO A 126 13.47 -7.03 2.27
C PRO A 126 12.35 -7.78 3.00
N GLN A 127 11.49 -8.44 2.24
CA GLN A 127 10.42 -9.23 2.83
C GLN A 127 11.03 -10.32 3.69
N GLY A 128 10.50 -10.48 4.90
CA GLY A 128 11.04 -11.40 5.88
C GLY A 128 12.00 -10.71 6.84
N ALA A 129 12.46 -9.49 6.54
CA ALA A 129 13.38 -8.75 7.39
C ALA A 129 12.71 -7.63 8.18
N GLU A 130 11.39 -7.56 8.12
CA GLU A 130 10.64 -6.46 8.75
C GLU A 130 10.92 -6.34 10.23
N GLY A 131 11.06 -7.48 10.91
CA GLY A 131 11.30 -7.46 12.35
C GLY A 131 12.61 -6.80 12.77
N ARG A 132 13.55 -6.66 11.83
CA ARG A 132 14.83 -6.02 12.13
C ARG A 132 14.71 -4.49 12.18
N HIS A 133 13.60 -3.98 11.69
CA HIS A 133 13.36 -2.54 11.61
C HIS A 133 12.39 -2.05 12.67
N VAL A 134 12.00 -2.93 13.59
CA VAL A 134 11.23 -2.52 14.76
C VAL A 134 12.18 -1.80 15.69
N ASP A 135 11.74 -0.65 16.23
CA ASP A 135 12.56 0.14 17.09
C ASP A 135 12.65 -0.50 18.48
N LEU A 136 13.65 -1.35 18.65
CA LEU A 136 13.84 -2.05 19.91
C LEU A 136 14.31 -1.12 21.03
N ASP A 137 15.03 -0.06 20.70
CA ASP A 137 15.47 0.89 21.69
C ASP A 137 14.29 1.62 22.30
N ALA A 138 13.34 2.05 21.49
CA ALA A 138 12.14 2.68 22.01
C ALA A 138 11.33 1.71 22.84
N LEU A 139 11.26 0.45 22.43
CA LEU A 139 10.54 -0.57 23.20
C LEU A 139 11.19 -0.77 24.57
N VAL A 140 12.52 -0.87 24.60
CA VAL A 140 13.25 -1.06 25.85
C VAL A 140 13.03 0.14 26.77
N ASP A 141 13.11 1.36 26.24
CA ASP A 141 12.90 2.56 27.03
C ASP A 141 11.50 2.58 27.63
N GLU A 142 10.51 2.19 26.85
CA GLU A 142 9.15 2.16 27.33
C GLU A 142 8.98 1.11 28.43
N LEU A 143 9.56 -0.07 28.25
CA LEU A 143 9.48 -1.13 29.24
C LEU A 143 10.19 -0.74 30.54
N LEU A 144 11.34 -0.07 30.44
CA LEU A 144 12.07 0.34 31.63
C LEU A 144 11.38 1.45 32.39
N SER A 145 10.65 2.30 31.69
CA SER A 145 9.97 3.40 32.35
C SER A 145 8.78 2.92 33.16
N GLU A 146 8.34 1.69 32.95
CA GLU A 146 7.24 1.15 33.72
C GLU A 146 7.72 0.36 34.93
N ALA A 147 8.99 0.22 35.10
CA ALA A 147 9.55 -0.62 36.16
C ALA A 147 9.62 0.11 37.50
#